data_2e63ffdfb80792681c1ba71128258e44
#
_entry.id   2e63ffdfb80792681c1ba71128258e44
#
_cell.length_a   1.000
_cell.length_b   1.000
_cell.length_c   1.000
_cell.angle_alpha   90.00
_cell.angle_beta   90.00
_cell.angle_gamma   90.00
#
_symmetry.space_group_name_H-M   'P 1'
#
loop_
_entity.id
_entity.type
_entity.pdbx_description
1 polymer ?
#
loop_
_entity_poly.entity_id
_entity_poly.type
_entity_poly.pdbx_seq_one_letter_code
_entity_poly.pdbx_strand_id
1 'polypeptide(L)'
;TGTYANWKVNEPIQVSIFKAPIKDMQIHPDYETYMQAANASPAEALVGTEAADFTLERLDGSTFTLSEQRGKQVVILDFWATWCGPCVEALPELMAATKKYQDKDVILVAVNQQEGAKRVSRFLQKQGWTLDVVLDGEGKTGSLYKVQGIPQTVIVGKDGNIKVVHVGSVAGMRDIIARDLDRILAE
;
A
#
# COMPACT_ATOMS: atom_id res chain seq x y z
N THR A 1 36.34 -16.34 -17.59
CA THR A 1 36.64 -15.28 -18.56
C THR A 1 35.89 -15.61 -19.85
N GLY A 2 34.62 -15.18 -19.93
CA GLY A 2 33.81 -15.28 -21.13
C GLY A 2 34.05 -14.03 -21.98
N THR A 3 34.63 -14.22 -23.16
CA THR A 3 34.79 -13.19 -24.19
C THR A 3 33.46 -12.96 -24.87
N TYR A 4 32.84 -11.80 -24.67
CA TYR A 4 31.69 -11.31 -25.44
C TYR A 4 32.19 -10.77 -26.77
N ALA A 5 32.69 -11.64 -27.64
CA ALA A 5 33.05 -11.28 -28.99
C ALA A 5 31.94 -11.76 -29.92
N ASN A 6 31.17 -10.84 -30.46
CA ASN A 6 30.31 -10.88 -31.66
C ASN A 6 28.92 -10.25 -31.43
N TRP A 7 28.88 -9.04 -30.89
CA TRP A 7 27.69 -8.20 -31.06
C TRP A 7 27.75 -7.60 -32.48
N LYS A 8 26.96 -8.13 -33.39
CA LYS A 8 26.72 -7.48 -34.68
C LYS A 8 25.61 -6.44 -34.49
N VAL A 9 26.04 -5.18 -34.41
CA VAL A 9 25.14 -4.03 -34.35
C VAL A 9 24.66 -3.77 -35.80
N ASN A 10 23.35 -3.63 -36.00
CA ASN A 10 22.65 -3.35 -37.29
C ASN A 10 22.38 -4.54 -38.22
N GLU A 11 22.40 -5.78 -37.77
CA GLU A 11 21.72 -6.83 -38.55
C GLU A 11 20.21 -6.86 -38.21
N PRO A 12 19.32 -6.99 -39.19
CA PRO A 12 17.90 -7.11 -38.95
C PRO A 12 17.63 -8.39 -38.11
N ILE A 13 17.03 -8.22 -36.95
CA ILE A 13 16.65 -9.34 -36.08
C ILE A 13 15.66 -10.20 -36.84
N GLN A 14 16.00 -11.47 -37.05
CA GLN A 14 15.07 -12.40 -37.68
C GLN A 14 13.84 -12.61 -36.79
N VAL A 15 12.66 -12.22 -37.28
CA VAL A 15 11.38 -12.34 -36.58
C VAL A 15 11.08 -13.79 -36.16
N SER A 16 11.73 -14.77 -36.78
CA SER A 16 11.60 -16.20 -36.44
C SER A 16 12.07 -16.57 -35.02
N ILE A 17 12.99 -15.79 -34.44
CA ILE A 17 13.43 -16.04 -33.04
C ILE A 17 12.36 -15.65 -32.01
N PHE A 18 11.37 -14.87 -32.39
CA PHE A 18 10.23 -14.49 -31.54
C PHE A 18 9.00 -15.38 -31.77
N LYS A 19 9.09 -16.39 -32.62
CA LYS A 19 8.05 -17.41 -32.73
C LYS A 19 8.17 -18.38 -31.56
N ALA A 20 7.58 -18.00 -30.42
CA ALA A 20 7.30 -18.98 -29.38
C ALA A 20 6.49 -20.12 -30.00
N PRO A 21 6.77 -21.39 -29.69
CA PRO A 21 5.95 -22.50 -30.12
C PRO A 21 4.56 -22.34 -29.49
N ILE A 22 3.62 -21.79 -30.28
CA ILE A 22 2.22 -21.53 -29.85
C ILE A 22 1.43 -22.82 -29.63
N LYS A 23 2.04 -23.98 -29.86
CA LYS A 23 1.35 -25.26 -29.91
C LYS A 23 0.68 -25.68 -28.60
N ASP A 24 1.11 -25.12 -27.47
CA ASP A 24 0.58 -25.44 -26.13
C ASP A 24 0.18 -24.21 -25.32
N MET A 25 0.08 -23.04 -25.95
CA MET A 25 -0.39 -21.84 -25.28
C MET A 25 -1.91 -21.90 -25.18
N GLN A 26 -2.43 -22.38 -24.06
CA GLN A 26 -3.82 -22.15 -23.70
C GLN A 26 -3.99 -20.65 -23.51
N ILE A 27 -4.62 -19.99 -24.49
CA ILE A 27 -5.08 -18.62 -24.33
C ILE A 27 -6.14 -18.68 -23.23
N HIS A 28 -5.81 -18.19 -22.04
CA HIS A 28 -6.75 -18.11 -20.95
C HIS A 28 -7.94 -17.26 -21.43
N PRO A 29 -9.20 -17.73 -21.28
CA PRO A 29 -10.37 -17.04 -21.82
C PRO A 29 -10.54 -15.61 -21.26
N ASP A 30 -9.83 -15.30 -20.19
CA ASP A 30 -9.76 -13.97 -19.58
C ASP A 30 -8.30 -13.58 -19.32
N TYR A 31 -7.60 -13.24 -20.40
CA TYR A 31 -6.20 -12.83 -20.36
C TYR A 31 -5.97 -11.60 -19.45
N GLU A 32 -6.91 -10.66 -19.41
CA GLU A 32 -6.79 -9.47 -18.56
C GLU A 32 -6.86 -9.83 -17.07
N THR A 33 -7.79 -10.69 -16.67
CA THR A 33 -7.87 -11.18 -15.28
C THR A 33 -6.64 -12.01 -14.92
N TYR A 34 -6.14 -12.85 -15.85
CA TYR A 34 -4.89 -13.60 -15.64
C TYR A 34 -3.69 -12.67 -15.44
N MET A 35 -3.53 -11.63 -16.27
CA MET A 35 -2.44 -10.67 -16.15
C MET A 35 -2.55 -9.80 -14.89
N GLN A 36 -3.77 -9.44 -14.50
CA GLN A 36 -4.01 -8.75 -13.22
C GLN A 36 -3.59 -9.63 -12.04
N ALA A 37 -4.02 -10.89 -12.02
CA ALA A 37 -3.64 -11.84 -10.96
C ALA A 37 -2.13 -12.15 -10.94
N ALA A 38 -1.51 -12.30 -12.14
CA ALA A 38 -0.08 -12.56 -12.26
C ALA A 38 0.81 -11.38 -11.86
N ASN A 39 0.29 -10.15 -11.99
CA ASN A 39 0.99 -8.91 -11.64
C ASN A 39 0.57 -8.34 -10.28
N ALA A 40 -0.44 -8.94 -9.62
CA ALA A 40 -0.88 -8.50 -8.29
C ALA A 40 0.29 -8.60 -7.30
N SER A 41 0.50 -7.54 -6.55
CA SER A 41 1.48 -7.58 -5.47
C SER A 41 1.03 -8.58 -4.39
N PRO A 42 1.95 -9.19 -3.62
CA PRO A 42 1.59 -10.05 -2.49
C PRO A 42 0.65 -9.36 -1.48
N ALA A 43 0.69 -8.03 -1.41
CA ALA A 43 -0.18 -7.24 -0.55
C ALA A 43 -1.62 -7.18 -1.09
N GLU A 44 -1.81 -7.06 -2.42
CA GLU A 44 -3.14 -7.07 -3.04
C GLU A 44 -3.88 -8.40 -2.85
N ALA A 45 -3.14 -9.51 -2.72
CA ALA A 45 -3.72 -10.82 -2.39
C ALA A 45 -4.35 -10.88 -0.98
N LEU A 46 -4.13 -9.87 -0.13
CA LEU A 46 -4.77 -9.77 1.19
C LEU A 46 -6.21 -9.23 1.12
N VAL A 47 -6.65 -8.67 0.00
CA VAL A 47 -8.02 -8.13 -0.14
C VAL A 47 -9.05 -9.24 0.08
N GLY A 48 -10.04 -8.96 0.92
CA GLY A 48 -11.08 -9.91 1.33
C GLY A 48 -10.69 -10.81 2.51
N THR A 49 -9.43 -10.79 2.96
CA THR A 49 -9.01 -11.55 4.15
C THR A 49 -9.17 -10.73 5.43
N GLU A 50 -9.19 -11.39 6.58
CA GLU A 50 -9.14 -10.71 7.87
C GLU A 50 -7.80 -9.98 8.04
N ALA A 51 -7.86 -8.72 8.48
CA ALA A 51 -6.67 -7.92 8.72
C ALA A 51 -5.90 -8.49 9.92
N ALA A 52 -4.60 -8.71 9.74
CA ALA A 52 -3.72 -9.17 10.81
C ALA A 52 -3.71 -8.14 11.95
N ASP A 53 -4.02 -8.59 13.17
CA ASP A 53 -4.02 -7.70 14.33
C ASP A 53 -2.60 -7.30 14.73
N PHE A 54 -2.51 -6.08 15.27
CA PHE A 54 -1.27 -5.57 15.84
C PHE A 54 -1.56 -4.51 16.90
N THR A 55 -0.59 -4.34 17.81
CA THR A 55 -0.56 -3.24 18.76
C THR A 55 0.77 -2.51 18.60
N LEU A 56 0.72 -1.22 18.32
CA LEU A 56 1.90 -0.36 18.18
C LEU A 56 1.79 0.89 19.05
N GLU A 57 2.95 1.42 19.45
CA GLU A 57 3.05 2.66 20.22
C GLU A 57 2.86 3.87 19.30
N ARG A 58 2.08 4.86 19.80
CA ARG A 58 1.96 6.18 19.20
C ARG A 58 3.09 7.11 19.63
N LEU A 59 3.21 8.25 18.96
CA LEU A 59 4.21 9.27 19.31
C LEU A 59 4.01 9.91 20.68
N ASP A 60 2.83 9.84 21.24
CA ASP A 60 2.49 10.34 22.59
C ASP A 60 2.67 9.29 23.71
N GLY A 61 3.13 8.08 23.35
CA GLY A 61 3.34 6.96 24.26
C GLY A 61 2.09 6.13 24.54
N SER A 62 0.93 6.50 24.00
CA SER A 62 -0.26 5.62 24.01
C SER A 62 -0.11 4.48 23.01
N THR A 63 -1.02 3.52 23.01
CA THR A 63 -1.01 2.42 22.05
C THR A 63 -2.21 2.49 21.11
N PHE A 64 -2.05 1.93 19.93
CA PHE A 64 -3.11 1.64 18.98
C PHE A 64 -3.17 0.14 18.74
N THR A 65 -4.35 -0.44 18.90
CA THR A 65 -4.63 -1.85 18.56
C THR A 65 -5.68 -1.89 17.47
N LEU A 66 -5.38 -2.56 16.34
CA LEU A 66 -6.29 -2.59 15.21
C LEU A 66 -7.60 -3.30 15.52
N SER A 67 -7.55 -4.44 16.20
CA SER A 67 -8.76 -5.22 16.56
C SER A 67 -9.76 -4.46 17.43
N GLU A 68 -9.31 -3.47 18.19
CA GLU A 68 -10.18 -2.60 18.99
C GLU A 68 -11.07 -1.67 18.16
N GLN A 69 -10.74 -1.49 16.86
CA GLN A 69 -11.51 -0.67 15.93
C GLN A 69 -12.64 -1.47 15.24
N ARG A 70 -12.60 -2.80 15.34
CA ARG A 70 -13.61 -3.68 14.74
C ARG A 70 -15.01 -3.35 15.24
N GLY A 71 -15.97 -3.24 14.33
CA GLY A 71 -17.34 -2.84 14.60
C GLY A 71 -17.53 -1.34 14.87
N LYS A 72 -16.44 -0.56 14.94
CA LYS A 72 -16.49 0.87 15.27
C LYS A 72 -16.10 1.74 14.06
N GLN A 73 -14.93 1.49 13.47
CA GLN A 73 -14.34 2.38 12.49
C GLN A 73 -13.83 1.65 11.26
N VAL A 74 -13.86 2.32 10.12
CA VAL A 74 -13.05 1.99 8.95
C VAL A 74 -11.66 2.58 9.18
N VAL A 75 -10.62 1.76 9.04
CA VAL A 75 -9.24 2.17 9.30
C VAL A 75 -8.45 2.20 8.00
N ILE A 76 -7.86 3.35 7.70
CA ILE A 76 -6.86 3.50 6.64
C ILE A 76 -5.49 3.38 7.30
N LEU A 77 -4.77 2.33 6.97
CA LEU A 77 -3.37 2.13 7.35
C LEU A 77 -2.48 2.60 6.20
N ASP A 78 -1.60 3.57 6.45
CA ASP A 78 -0.63 4.02 5.47
C ASP A 78 0.79 3.73 5.94
N PHE A 79 1.49 2.83 5.26
CA PHE A 79 2.86 2.45 5.57
C PHE A 79 3.83 3.43 4.90
N TRP A 80 4.60 4.14 5.71
CA TRP A 80 5.43 5.25 5.27
C TRP A 80 6.73 5.42 6.06
N ALA A 81 7.60 6.32 5.60
CA ALA A 81 8.77 6.77 6.35
C ALA A 81 9.12 8.23 6.01
N THR A 82 9.82 8.92 6.90
CA THR A 82 10.20 10.34 6.70
C THR A 82 11.14 10.57 5.52
N TRP A 83 11.89 9.55 5.12
CA TRP A 83 12.82 9.58 3.98
C TRP A 83 12.17 9.17 2.65
N CYS A 84 10.93 8.70 2.67
CA CYS A 84 10.20 8.26 1.48
C CYS A 84 9.54 9.46 0.81
N GLY A 85 10.16 10.00 -0.23
CA GLY A 85 9.63 11.14 -0.99
C GLY A 85 8.18 10.95 -1.45
N PRO A 86 7.85 9.86 -2.19
CA PRO A 86 6.48 9.59 -2.64
C PRO A 86 5.47 9.47 -1.49
N CYS A 87 5.88 8.95 -0.31
CA CYS A 87 5.01 8.91 0.87
C CYS A 87 4.67 10.30 1.38
N VAL A 88 5.68 11.17 1.43
CA VAL A 88 5.54 12.57 1.88
C VAL A 88 4.61 13.36 0.97
N GLU A 89 4.59 13.05 -0.33
CA GLU A 89 3.68 13.65 -1.31
C GLU A 89 2.25 13.09 -1.17
N ALA A 90 2.09 11.79 -0.89
CA ALA A 90 0.79 11.14 -0.78
C ALA A 90 0.05 11.44 0.53
N LEU A 91 0.75 11.56 1.65
CA LEU A 91 0.14 11.75 2.98
C LEU A 91 -0.82 12.95 3.07
N PRO A 92 -0.53 14.16 2.55
CA PRO A 92 -1.47 15.28 2.54
C PRO A 92 -2.77 14.96 1.80
N GLU A 93 -2.70 14.18 0.71
CA GLU A 93 -3.88 13.75 -0.04
C GLU A 93 -4.74 12.78 0.77
N LEU A 94 -4.11 11.81 1.46
CA LEU A 94 -4.78 10.88 2.37
C LEU A 94 -5.44 11.61 3.54
N MET A 95 -4.73 12.55 4.18
CA MET A 95 -5.27 13.39 5.25
C MET A 95 -6.48 14.19 4.78
N ALA A 96 -6.40 14.80 3.58
CA ALA A 96 -7.50 15.58 3.02
C ALA A 96 -8.70 14.69 2.64
N ALA A 97 -8.46 13.49 2.09
CA ALA A 97 -9.50 12.51 1.81
C ALA A 97 -10.22 12.11 3.10
N THR A 98 -9.47 11.64 4.10
CA THR A 98 -10.01 11.14 5.37
C THR A 98 -10.81 12.19 6.12
N LYS A 99 -10.38 13.45 6.08
CA LYS A 99 -11.06 14.57 6.74
C LYS A 99 -12.54 14.71 6.32
N LYS A 100 -12.89 14.34 5.09
CA LYS A 100 -14.29 14.37 4.60
C LYS A 100 -15.17 13.29 5.25
N TYR A 101 -14.57 12.27 5.85
CA TYR A 101 -15.26 11.10 6.40
C TYR A 101 -15.10 10.95 7.90
N GLN A 102 -14.54 11.95 8.59
CA GLN A 102 -14.32 11.86 10.05
C GLN A 102 -15.64 11.70 10.83
N ASP A 103 -16.75 12.24 10.31
CA ASP A 103 -18.09 12.08 10.90
C ASP A 103 -18.76 10.74 10.52
N LYS A 104 -18.07 9.89 9.75
CA LYS A 104 -18.53 8.57 9.29
C LYS A 104 -17.69 7.42 9.86
N ASP A 105 -17.06 7.64 11.00
CA ASP A 105 -16.20 6.66 11.66
C ASP A 105 -15.05 6.14 10.78
N VAL A 106 -14.37 7.03 10.07
CA VAL A 106 -13.17 6.73 9.29
C VAL A 106 -11.96 7.38 9.94
N ILE A 107 -10.91 6.60 10.16
CA ILE A 107 -9.63 7.09 10.69
C ILE A 107 -8.47 6.76 9.77
N LEU A 108 -7.47 7.65 9.76
CA LEU A 108 -6.17 7.43 9.13
C LEU A 108 -5.13 7.19 10.22
N VAL A 109 -4.45 6.05 10.15
CA VAL A 109 -3.33 5.67 11.02
C VAL A 109 -2.10 5.48 10.14
N ALA A 110 -1.11 6.34 10.31
CA ALA A 110 0.13 6.28 9.57
C ALA A 110 1.13 5.36 10.28
N VAL A 111 1.43 4.22 9.68
CA VAL A 111 2.33 3.20 10.22
C VAL A 111 3.75 3.50 9.78
N ASN A 112 4.53 4.15 10.64
CA ASN A 112 5.88 4.55 10.33
C ASN A 112 6.83 3.35 10.37
N GLN A 113 7.60 3.16 9.30
CA GLN A 113 8.46 2.01 9.10
C GLN A 113 9.89 2.28 9.58
N GLN A 114 10.30 1.54 10.61
CA GLN A 114 11.70 1.40 11.05
C GLN A 114 12.40 2.73 11.43
N GLU A 115 11.64 3.69 11.96
CA GLU A 115 12.18 4.95 12.47
C GLU A 115 11.80 5.16 13.93
N GLY A 116 12.64 5.89 14.65
CA GLY A 116 12.38 6.22 16.05
C GLY A 116 11.49 7.46 16.23
N ALA A 117 10.72 7.50 17.32
CA ALA A 117 9.76 8.55 17.66
C ALA A 117 10.32 9.98 17.51
N LYS A 118 11.55 10.21 17.99
CA LYS A 118 12.20 11.54 17.95
C LYS A 118 12.37 12.07 16.52
N ARG A 119 12.71 11.19 15.57
CA ARG A 119 12.87 11.55 14.16
C ARG A 119 11.53 11.89 13.53
N VAL A 120 10.56 11.02 13.74
CA VAL A 120 9.20 11.18 13.19
C VAL A 120 8.53 12.43 13.74
N SER A 121 8.55 12.65 15.06
CA SER A 121 7.97 13.86 15.68
C SER A 121 8.57 15.14 15.14
N ARG A 122 9.91 15.19 14.99
CA ARG A 122 10.59 16.37 14.42
C ARG A 122 10.18 16.60 12.97
N PHE A 123 10.01 15.54 12.19
CA PHE A 123 9.56 15.62 10.81
C PHE A 123 8.13 16.19 10.73
N LEU A 124 7.18 15.65 11.50
CA LEU A 124 5.79 16.12 11.53
C LEU A 124 5.71 17.60 11.93
N GLN A 125 6.49 17.99 12.95
CA GLN A 125 6.57 19.39 13.38
C GLN A 125 7.06 20.30 12.25
N LYS A 126 8.10 19.88 11.51
CA LYS A 126 8.63 20.65 10.38
C LYS A 126 7.62 20.79 9.25
N GLN A 127 6.81 19.77 9.00
CA GLN A 127 5.75 19.79 7.99
C GLN A 127 4.49 20.51 8.45
N GLY A 128 4.33 20.79 9.76
CA GLY A 128 3.10 21.32 10.33
C GLY A 128 1.93 20.34 10.27
N TRP A 129 2.22 19.04 10.28
CA TRP A 129 1.20 18.00 10.16
C TRP A 129 0.72 17.52 11.53
N THR A 130 -0.62 17.39 11.65
CA THR A 130 -1.27 16.66 12.74
C THR A 130 -1.75 15.34 12.18
N LEU A 131 -1.10 14.24 12.55
CA LEU A 131 -1.31 12.91 12.00
C LEU A 131 -1.21 11.88 13.11
N ASP A 132 -2.15 10.92 13.17
CA ASP A 132 -2.04 9.77 14.08
C ASP A 132 -0.98 8.81 13.53
N VAL A 133 0.14 8.73 14.22
CA VAL A 133 1.29 7.91 13.81
C VAL A 133 1.56 6.84 14.84
N VAL A 134 1.70 5.61 14.36
CA VAL A 134 2.19 4.46 15.14
C VAL A 134 3.56 4.01 14.61
N LEU A 135 4.40 3.48 15.50
CA LEU A 135 5.80 3.17 15.21
C LEU A 135 6.00 1.66 15.04
N ASP A 136 6.23 1.23 13.81
CA ASP A 136 6.64 -0.13 13.48
C ASP A 136 8.18 -0.22 13.40
N GLY A 137 8.83 -0.01 14.55
CA GLY A 137 10.30 0.08 14.65
C GLY A 137 11.05 -1.15 14.15
N GLU A 138 10.43 -2.33 14.25
CA GLU A 138 11.02 -3.60 13.82
C GLU A 138 10.53 -4.06 12.43
N GLY A 139 9.58 -3.36 11.83
CA GLY A 139 8.99 -3.71 10.53
C GLY A 139 8.12 -4.98 10.56
N LYS A 140 7.71 -5.42 11.75
CA LYS A 140 6.88 -6.63 11.92
C LYS A 140 5.49 -6.45 11.35
N THR A 141 4.86 -5.32 11.62
CA THR A 141 3.53 -5.01 11.08
C THR A 141 3.60 -4.87 9.55
N GLY A 142 4.61 -4.18 9.02
CA GLY A 142 4.85 -4.13 7.58
C GLY A 142 4.94 -5.52 6.96
N SER A 143 5.63 -6.46 7.63
CA SER A 143 5.75 -7.85 7.16
C SER A 143 4.41 -8.60 7.17
N LEU A 144 3.54 -8.39 8.17
CA LEU A 144 2.18 -8.98 8.23
C LEU A 144 1.33 -8.52 7.03
N TYR A 145 1.44 -7.25 6.66
CA TYR A 145 0.74 -6.63 5.54
C TYR A 145 1.47 -6.75 4.20
N LYS A 146 2.50 -7.62 4.12
CA LYS A 146 3.28 -7.88 2.90
C LYS A 146 3.87 -6.62 2.26
N VAL A 147 4.25 -5.63 3.07
CA VAL A 147 4.87 -4.40 2.61
C VAL A 147 6.26 -4.71 2.05
N GLN A 148 6.40 -4.64 0.73
CA GLN A 148 7.67 -4.81 0.02
C GLN A 148 8.30 -3.48 -0.37
N GLY A 149 7.50 -2.40 -0.36
CA GLY A 149 7.92 -1.04 -0.64
C GLY A 149 6.87 -0.07 -0.13
N ILE A 150 7.27 1.17 0.07
CA ILE A 150 6.42 2.25 0.57
C ILE A 150 6.33 3.38 -0.47
N PRO A 151 5.18 4.09 -0.56
CA PRO A 151 3.98 3.96 0.28
C PRO A 151 3.17 2.70 -0.03
N GLN A 152 2.48 2.17 0.97
CA GLN A 152 1.42 1.18 0.80
C GLN A 152 0.25 1.59 1.68
N THR A 153 -0.94 1.68 1.08
CA THR A 153 -2.17 2.04 1.79
C THR A 153 -3.11 0.85 1.84
N VAL A 154 -3.62 0.53 3.02
CA VAL A 154 -4.56 -0.57 3.26
C VAL A 154 -5.81 -0.02 3.92
N ILE A 155 -7.00 -0.34 3.40
CA ILE A 155 -8.27 0.04 4.01
C ILE A 155 -8.91 -1.19 4.63
N VAL A 156 -9.13 -1.14 5.94
CA VAL A 156 -9.79 -2.19 6.73
C VAL A 156 -11.22 -1.75 7.02
N GLY A 157 -12.18 -2.58 6.66
CA GLY A 157 -13.60 -2.34 6.93
C GLY A 157 -13.96 -2.49 8.41
N LYS A 158 -15.15 -2.02 8.81
CA LYS A 158 -15.68 -2.22 10.18
C LYS A 158 -15.79 -3.70 10.57
N ASP A 159 -15.96 -4.59 9.58
CA ASP A 159 -15.98 -6.04 9.76
C ASP A 159 -14.60 -6.64 10.11
N GLY A 160 -13.54 -5.84 10.02
CA GLY A 160 -12.16 -6.27 10.27
C GLY A 160 -11.47 -6.88 9.05
N ASN A 161 -12.11 -6.90 7.88
CA ASN A 161 -11.51 -7.42 6.67
C ASN A 161 -10.83 -6.32 5.85
N ILE A 162 -9.76 -6.68 5.16
CA ILE A 162 -9.08 -5.81 4.21
C ILE A 162 -9.98 -5.62 2.99
N LYS A 163 -10.37 -4.39 2.72
CA LYS A 163 -11.24 -4.03 1.59
C LYS A 163 -10.47 -3.56 0.36
N VAL A 164 -9.35 -2.89 0.59
CA VAL A 164 -8.52 -2.30 -0.48
C VAL A 164 -7.06 -2.32 -0.07
N VAL A 165 -6.19 -2.54 -1.04
CA VAL A 165 -4.75 -2.33 -0.93
C VAL A 165 -4.29 -1.52 -2.14
N HIS A 166 -3.56 -0.42 -1.89
CA HIS A 166 -2.84 0.34 -2.91
C HIS A 166 -1.35 0.26 -2.64
N VAL A 167 -0.58 -0.13 -3.64
CA VAL A 167 0.88 -0.21 -3.56
C VAL A 167 1.51 0.89 -4.42
N GLY A 168 2.39 1.66 -3.83
CA GLY A 168 3.04 2.80 -4.47
C GLY A 168 2.21 4.08 -4.45
N SER A 169 2.80 5.17 -4.94
CA SER A 169 2.13 6.46 -5.07
C SER A 169 1.38 6.54 -6.39
N VAL A 170 0.10 6.91 -6.32
CA VAL A 170 -0.77 7.06 -7.49
C VAL A 170 -1.25 8.51 -7.57
N ALA A 171 -1.19 9.10 -8.75
CA ALA A 171 -1.75 10.44 -8.98
C ALA A 171 -3.26 10.46 -8.70
N GLY A 172 -3.74 11.49 -7.98
CA GLY A 172 -5.15 11.61 -7.61
C GLY A 172 -5.56 10.69 -6.45
N MET A 173 -4.62 10.34 -5.56
CA MET A 173 -4.87 9.47 -4.40
C MET A 173 -6.07 9.93 -3.57
N ARG A 174 -6.30 11.24 -3.42
CA ARG A 174 -7.48 11.78 -2.73
C ARG A 174 -8.80 11.26 -3.30
N ASP A 175 -8.95 11.31 -4.63
CA ASP A 175 -10.21 10.91 -5.29
C ASP A 175 -10.36 9.38 -5.33
N ILE A 176 -9.24 8.67 -5.42
CA ILE A 176 -9.20 7.21 -5.35
C ILE A 176 -9.69 6.75 -3.96
N ILE A 177 -9.10 7.26 -2.90
CA ILE A 177 -9.49 6.92 -1.52
C ILE A 177 -10.94 7.33 -1.23
N ALA A 178 -11.37 8.52 -1.70
CA ALA A 178 -12.75 8.96 -1.52
C ALA A 178 -13.76 7.99 -2.15
N ARG A 179 -13.49 7.53 -3.38
CA ARG A 179 -14.33 6.53 -4.08
C ARG A 179 -14.35 5.18 -3.36
N ASP A 180 -13.18 4.73 -2.86
CA ASP A 180 -13.10 3.47 -2.13
C ASP A 180 -13.87 3.55 -0.81
N LEU A 181 -13.76 4.66 -0.08
CA LEU A 181 -14.52 4.90 1.15
C LEU A 181 -16.02 4.98 0.90
N ASP A 182 -16.46 5.69 -0.16
CA ASP A 182 -17.89 5.76 -0.51
C ASP A 182 -18.46 4.36 -0.77
N ARG A 183 -17.70 3.46 -1.45
CA ARG A 183 -18.10 2.07 -1.69
C ARG A 183 -18.15 1.27 -0.39
N ILE A 184 -17.13 1.34 0.45
CA ILE A 184 -17.02 0.57 1.70
C ILE A 184 -18.09 0.99 2.72
N LEU A 185 -18.41 2.28 2.78
CA LEU A 185 -19.43 2.80 3.70
C LEU A 185 -20.88 2.54 3.24
N ALA A 186 -21.10 2.10 1.99
CA ALA A 186 -22.38 1.70 1.45
C ALA A 186 -22.69 0.20 1.68
N GLU A 187 -21.72 -0.60 2.12
CA GLU A 187 -21.89 -2.02 2.48
C GLU A 187 -22.58 -2.17 3.84
#